data_7725c30c04b83f514cf1651c3ccde085
#
_entry.id   7725c30c04b83f514cf1651c3ccde085
#
_cell.length_a   1.000
_cell.length_b   1.000
_cell.length_c   1.000
_cell.angle_alpha   90.00
_cell.angle_beta   90.00
_cell.angle_gamma   90.00
#
_symmetry.space_group_name_H-M   'P 1'
#
loop_
_entity.id
_entity.type
_entity.pdbx_description
1 polymer ?
#
loop_
_entity_poly.entity_id
_entity_poly.type
_entity_poly.pdbx_seq_one_letter_code
_entity_poly.pdbx_strand_id
1 'polypeptide(L)'
;MYLDSCVIVKLVSHEPDSEAYHGIVANHAIVTSELAVAEVRSALLTKERAGRISRQARVTGWRLFQDKVRDREFILLPLNRHVVERAGAVIDQCHPNVALRTLDAIHVATAELHGGEQMCSSDLRVCDASNFIGLSLVALPKTK
;
A
#
# COMPACT_ATOMS: atom_id res chain seq x y z
N MET A 1 4.13 -10.19 4.30
CA MET A 1 4.53 -9.02 3.48
C MET A 1 3.54 -7.89 3.69
N TYR A 2 4.00 -6.70 3.98
CA TYR A 2 3.15 -5.50 4.05
C TYR A 2 3.00 -4.87 2.66
N LEU A 3 1.77 -4.56 2.26
CA LEU A 3 1.50 -3.82 1.01
C LEU A 3 1.00 -2.40 1.32
N ASP A 4 1.59 -1.43 0.66
CA ASP A 4 1.04 -0.09 0.52
C ASP A 4 -0.21 -0.12 -0.39
N SER A 5 -1.12 0.80 -0.20
CA SER A 5 -2.37 0.92 -0.97
C SER A 5 -2.14 1.03 -2.48
N CYS A 6 -1.05 1.65 -2.93
CA CYS A 6 -0.70 1.75 -4.34
C CYS A 6 -0.49 0.36 -4.99
N VAL A 7 0.11 -0.59 -4.26
CA VAL A 7 0.27 -1.98 -4.73
C VAL A 7 -1.07 -2.71 -4.72
N ILE A 8 -1.88 -2.54 -3.68
CA ILE A 8 -3.22 -3.15 -3.61
C ILE A 8 -4.08 -2.73 -4.80
N VAL A 9 -4.04 -1.43 -5.18
CA VAL A 9 -4.77 -0.94 -6.34
C VAL A 9 -4.35 -1.66 -7.62
N LYS A 10 -3.06 -1.95 -7.80
CA LYS A 10 -2.54 -2.74 -8.93
C LYS A 10 -3.03 -4.20 -8.94
N LEU A 11 -3.30 -4.75 -7.76
CA LEU A 11 -3.81 -6.12 -7.64
C LEU A 11 -5.33 -6.24 -7.90
N VAL A 12 -6.08 -5.15 -7.74
CA VAL A 12 -7.55 -5.16 -7.89
C VAL A 12 -8.05 -4.36 -9.09
N SER A 13 -7.16 -3.65 -9.78
CA SER A 13 -7.46 -2.97 -11.04
C SER A 13 -6.30 -3.16 -12.01
N HIS A 14 -6.63 -3.35 -13.29
CA HIS A 14 -5.61 -3.60 -14.29
C HIS A 14 -4.73 -2.36 -14.54
N GLU A 15 -3.41 -2.52 -14.38
CA GLU A 15 -2.35 -1.59 -14.77
C GLU A 15 -1.28 -2.35 -15.56
N PRO A 16 -0.43 -1.67 -16.35
CA PRO A 16 0.58 -2.36 -17.19
C PRO A 16 1.53 -3.27 -16.44
N ASP A 17 1.79 -2.98 -15.15
CA ASP A 17 2.69 -3.72 -14.28
C ASP A 17 1.98 -4.64 -13.26
N SER A 18 0.63 -4.73 -13.30
CA SER A 18 -0.17 -5.53 -12.35
C SER A 18 0.28 -6.99 -12.28
N GLU A 19 0.58 -7.61 -13.41
CA GLU A 19 1.00 -9.03 -13.47
C GLU A 19 2.31 -9.26 -12.69
N ALA A 20 3.26 -8.33 -12.78
CA ALA A 20 4.49 -8.41 -12.00
C ALA A 20 4.23 -8.33 -10.50
N TYR A 21 3.31 -7.47 -10.05
CA TYR A 21 2.91 -7.40 -8.64
C TYR A 21 2.15 -8.65 -8.18
N HIS A 22 1.29 -9.23 -9.02
CA HIS A 22 0.70 -10.54 -8.72
C HIS A 22 1.76 -11.62 -8.50
N GLY A 23 2.81 -11.63 -9.30
CA GLY A 23 3.95 -12.53 -9.11
C GLY A 23 4.70 -12.30 -7.80
N ILE A 24 4.91 -11.02 -7.41
CA ILE A 24 5.60 -10.67 -6.16
C ILE A 24 4.81 -11.14 -4.92
N VAL A 25 3.49 -10.96 -4.92
CA VAL A 25 2.67 -11.28 -3.74
C VAL A 25 2.28 -12.76 -3.67
N ALA A 26 2.49 -13.52 -4.75
CA ALA A 26 2.18 -14.94 -4.79
C ALA A 26 2.88 -15.68 -3.65
N ASN A 27 2.13 -16.51 -2.93
CA ASN A 27 2.61 -17.32 -1.80
C ASN A 27 3.04 -16.53 -0.55
N HIS A 28 2.68 -15.25 -0.43
CA HIS A 28 2.90 -14.46 0.77
C HIS A 28 1.61 -14.22 1.54
N ALA A 29 1.68 -14.28 2.86
CA ALA A 29 0.64 -13.71 3.71
C ALA A 29 0.69 -12.18 3.59
N ILE A 30 -0.43 -11.57 3.21
CA ILE A 30 -0.51 -10.14 2.93
C ILE A 30 -1.17 -9.40 4.08
N VAL A 31 -0.50 -8.36 4.56
CA VAL A 31 -1.02 -7.42 5.53
C VAL A 31 -0.98 -6.00 4.98
N THR A 32 -1.90 -5.16 5.41
CA THR A 32 -1.93 -3.72 5.08
C THR A 32 -2.64 -2.95 6.19
N SER A 33 -2.57 -1.62 6.17
CA SER A 33 -3.30 -0.77 7.11
C SER A 33 -4.80 -0.75 6.84
N GLU A 34 -5.63 -0.58 7.88
CA GLU A 34 -7.04 -0.20 7.72
C GLU A 34 -7.24 1.06 6.87
N LEU A 35 -6.24 1.94 6.81
CA LEU A 35 -6.22 3.10 5.91
C LEU A 35 -6.45 2.71 4.45
N ALA A 36 -5.98 1.53 4.03
CA ALA A 36 -6.14 1.02 2.67
C ALA A 36 -7.62 0.93 2.24
N VAL A 37 -8.56 0.75 3.17
CA VAL A 37 -10.01 0.72 2.86
C VAL A 37 -10.45 2.03 2.21
N ALA A 38 -10.03 3.16 2.76
CA ALA A 38 -10.36 4.48 2.20
C ALA A 38 -9.52 4.80 0.94
N GLU A 39 -8.23 4.47 0.96
CA GLU A 39 -7.32 4.81 -0.14
C GLU A 39 -7.60 4.01 -1.41
N VAL A 40 -7.83 2.71 -1.32
CA VAL A 40 -8.19 1.86 -2.47
C VAL A 40 -9.51 2.34 -3.08
N ARG A 41 -10.50 2.66 -2.23
CA ARG A 41 -11.77 3.23 -2.68
C ARG A 41 -11.56 4.54 -3.43
N SER A 42 -10.81 5.47 -2.85
CA SER A 42 -10.48 6.77 -3.44
C SER A 42 -9.72 6.62 -4.77
N ALA A 43 -8.72 5.74 -4.82
CA ALA A 43 -7.93 5.52 -6.03
C ALA A 43 -8.76 4.97 -7.18
N LEU A 44 -9.64 3.99 -6.94
CA LEU A 44 -10.53 3.43 -7.94
C LEU A 44 -11.51 4.48 -8.49
N LEU A 45 -12.08 5.33 -7.62
CA LEU A 45 -12.95 6.43 -8.04
C LEU A 45 -12.19 7.50 -8.83
N THR A 46 -10.95 7.78 -8.45
CA THR A 46 -10.07 8.72 -9.18
C THR A 46 -9.76 8.20 -10.59
N LYS A 47 -9.49 6.91 -10.74
CA LYS A 47 -9.27 6.28 -12.07
C LYS A 47 -10.52 6.36 -12.95
N GLU A 48 -11.70 6.12 -12.37
CA GLU A 48 -12.97 6.24 -13.12
C GLU A 48 -13.19 7.68 -13.58
N ARG A 49 -13.04 8.69 -12.70
CA ARG A 49 -13.17 10.10 -13.07
C ARG A 49 -12.18 10.54 -14.15
N ALA A 50 -11.00 9.97 -14.14
CA ALA A 50 -9.97 10.23 -15.16
C ALA A 50 -10.17 9.44 -16.46
N GLY A 51 -11.23 8.64 -16.57
CA GLY A 51 -11.50 7.81 -17.74
C GLY A 51 -10.50 6.67 -17.96
N ARG A 52 -9.69 6.32 -16.94
CA ARG A 52 -8.70 5.23 -17.04
C ARG A 52 -9.32 3.84 -16.87
N ILE A 53 -10.43 3.76 -16.15
CA ILE A 53 -11.22 2.54 -16.00
C ILE A 53 -12.71 2.86 -16.15
N SER A 54 -13.50 1.87 -16.57
CA SER A 54 -14.95 1.97 -16.60
C SER A 54 -15.57 1.90 -15.21
N ARG A 55 -16.83 2.33 -15.08
CA ARG A 55 -17.61 2.13 -13.85
C ARG A 55 -17.69 0.64 -13.48
N GLN A 56 -17.86 -0.24 -14.47
CA GLN A 56 -17.90 -1.68 -14.23
C GLN A 56 -16.57 -2.20 -13.64
N ALA A 57 -15.44 -1.78 -14.22
CA ALA A 57 -14.12 -2.16 -13.72
C ALA A 57 -13.87 -1.64 -12.30
N ARG A 58 -14.30 -0.40 -11.98
CA ARG A 58 -14.24 0.12 -10.62
C ARG A 58 -15.06 -0.73 -9.62
N VAL A 59 -16.29 -1.08 -9.98
CA VAL A 59 -17.17 -1.90 -9.11
C VAL A 59 -16.56 -3.29 -8.89
N THR A 60 -16.05 -3.90 -9.95
CA THR A 60 -15.39 -5.21 -9.88
C THR A 60 -14.13 -5.16 -9.00
N GLY A 61 -13.26 -4.17 -9.20
CA GLY A 61 -12.04 -4.00 -8.41
C GLY A 61 -12.33 -3.77 -6.93
N TRP A 62 -13.34 -2.95 -6.61
CA TRP A 62 -13.75 -2.75 -5.22
C TRP A 62 -14.28 -4.04 -4.58
N ARG A 63 -15.12 -4.79 -5.30
CA ARG A 63 -15.63 -6.09 -4.82
C ARG A 63 -14.48 -7.07 -4.56
N LEU A 64 -13.53 -7.15 -5.48
CA LEU A 64 -12.35 -8.02 -5.34
C LEU A 64 -11.56 -7.66 -4.08
N PHE A 65 -11.33 -6.37 -3.81
CA PHE A 65 -10.68 -5.93 -2.56
C PHE A 65 -11.46 -6.40 -1.33
N GLN A 66 -12.78 -6.20 -1.31
CA GLN A 66 -13.64 -6.60 -0.18
C GLN A 66 -13.64 -8.12 0.02
N ASP A 67 -13.67 -8.89 -1.06
CA ASP A 67 -13.62 -10.35 -1.00
C ASP A 67 -12.28 -10.84 -0.41
N LYS A 68 -11.16 -10.27 -0.84
CA LYS A 68 -9.83 -10.58 -0.30
C LYS A 68 -9.69 -10.25 1.18
N VAL A 69 -10.30 -9.17 1.64
CA VAL A 69 -10.35 -8.83 3.08
C VAL A 69 -11.23 -9.81 3.85
N ARG A 70 -12.45 -10.10 3.34
CA ARG A 70 -13.38 -11.05 3.97
C ARG A 70 -12.78 -12.45 4.08
N ASP A 71 -12.13 -12.91 3.02
CA ASP A 71 -11.56 -14.25 2.92
C ASP A 71 -10.16 -14.33 3.59
N ARG A 72 -9.72 -13.24 4.22
CA ARG A 72 -8.44 -13.10 4.95
C ARG A 72 -7.19 -13.29 4.08
N GLU A 73 -7.32 -13.11 2.78
CA GLU A 73 -6.16 -12.99 1.89
C GLU A 73 -5.42 -11.67 2.13
N PHE A 74 -6.15 -10.59 2.46
CA PHE A 74 -5.61 -9.34 2.96
C PHE A 74 -6.02 -9.15 4.42
N ILE A 75 -5.05 -9.08 5.30
CA ILE A 75 -5.27 -8.81 6.73
C ILE A 75 -5.11 -7.32 6.97
N LEU A 76 -6.15 -6.67 7.49
CA LEU A 76 -6.12 -5.25 7.86
C LEU A 76 -5.51 -5.08 9.25
N LEU A 77 -4.43 -4.31 9.34
CA LEU A 77 -3.78 -3.92 10.58
C LEU A 77 -4.41 -2.62 11.11
N PRO A 78 -4.65 -2.51 12.44
CA PRO A 78 -5.42 -1.41 12.99
C PRO A 78 -4.71 -0.06 12.84
N LEU A 79 -5.48 0.96 12.47
CA LEU A 79 -5.09 2.36 12.50
C LEU A 79 -5.46 2.95 13.88
N ASN A 80 -4.59 2.75 14.85
CA ASN A 80 -4.79 3.24 16.21
C ASN A 80 -3.86 4.43 16.54
N ARG A 81 -4.01 5.00 17.75
CA ARG A 81 -3.23 6.13 18.22
C ARG A 81 -1.72 5.85 18.18
N HIS A 82 -1.29 4.65 18.55
CA HIS A 82 0.13 4.29 18.55
C HIS A 82 0.74 4.35 17.15
N VAL A 83 0.02 3.89 16.13
CA VAL A 83 0.44 4.01 14.72
C VAL A 83 0.53 5.48 14.31
N VAL A 84 -0.46 6.31 14.68
CA VAL A 84 -0.48 7.75 14.33
C VAL A 84 0.69 8.49 14.99
N GLU A 85 0.97 8.21 16.26
CA GLU A 85 2.11 8.81 16.99
C GLU A 85 3.44 8.37 16.36
N ARG A 86 3.58 7.08 16.00
CA ARG A 86 4.77 6.60 15.30
C ARG A 86 4.93 7.22 13.92
N ALA A 87 3.85 7.44 13.17
CA ALA A 87 3.89 8.12 11.88
C ALA A 87 4.44 9.54 12.01
N GLY A 88 4.03 10.28 13.05
CA GLY A 88 4.62 11.59 13.37
C GLY A 88 6.13 11.52 13.61
N ALA A 89 6.59 10.54 14.39
CA ALA A 89 8.02 10.35 14.64
C ALA A 89 8.78 9.94 13.36
N VAL A 90 8.18 9.16 12.46
CA VAL A 90 8.77 8.81 11.15
C VAL A 90 8.94 10.06 10.28
N ILE A 91 7.94 10.96 10.26
CA ILE A 91 8.04 12.24 9.54
C ILE A 91 9.23 13.06 10.07
N ASP A 92 9.35 13.18 11.39
CA ASP A 92 10.47 13.91 12.02
C ASP A 92 11.83 13.29 11.68
N GLN A 93 11.94 11.97 11.73
CA GLN A 93 13.17 11.26 11.39
C GLN A 93 13.57 11.42 9.91
N CYS A 94 12.60 11.42 9.01
CA CYS A 94 12.84 11.57 7.57
C CYS A 94 13.20 13.00 7.18
N HIS A 95 12.81 14.00 7.97
CA HIS A 95 13.11 15.41 7.69
C HIS A 95 14.59 15.73 7.94
N PRO A 96 15.26 16.50 7.05
CA PRO A 96 14.80 17.08 5.78
C PRO A 96 15.03 16.16 4.55
N ASN A 97 15.53 14.93 4.73
CA ASN A 97 16.02 14.09 3.65
C ASN A 97 14.90 13.51 2.76
N VAL A 98 13.75 13.20 3.35
CA VAL A 98 12.57 12.68 2.63
C VAL A 98 11.35 13.52 2.99
N ALA A 99 10.73 14.14 1.99
CA ALA A 99 9.49 14.91 2.15
C ALA A 99 8.29 13.95 2.21
N LEU A 100 8.12 13.25 3.34
CA LEU A 100 7.10 12.24 3.55
C LEU A 100 5.74 12.86 3.84
N ARG A 101 4.69 12.38 3.17
CA ARG A 101 3.31 12.81 3.42
C ARG A 101 2.71 12.05 4.60
N THR A 102 1.69 12.62 5.23
CA THR A 102 1.03 12.03 6.41
C THR A 102 0.53 10.61 6.17
N LEU A 103 -0.17 10.34 5.06
CA LEU A 103 -0.72 9.02 4.78
C LEU A 103 0.40 8.02 4.45
N ASP A 104 1.44 8.44 3.74
CA ASP A 104 2.63 7.64 3.45
C ASP A 104 3.34 7.25 4.76
N ALA A 105 3.47 8.20 5.70
CA ALA A 105 4.05 7.96 7.02
C ALA A 105 3.24 6.96 7.85
N ILE A 106 1.91 6.96 7.73
CA ILE A 106 1.04 5.99 8.38
C ILE A 106 1.31 4.59 7.84
N HIS A 107 1.47 4.42 6.52
CA HIS A 107 1.84 3.13 5.94
C HIS A 107 3.21 2.65 6.44
N VAL A 108 4.22 3.53 6.41
CA VAL A 108 5.57 3.21 6.89
C VAL A 108 5.55 2.82 8.37
N ALA A 109 4.87 3.58 9.23
CA ALA A 109 4.74 3.28 10.65
C ALA A 109 3.98 1.97 10.91
N THR A 110 2.91 1.70 10.16
CA THR A 110 2.15 0.45 10.29
C THR A 110 3.01 -0.74 9.90
N ALA A 111 3.77 -0.63 8.81
CA ALA A 111 4.68 -1.67 8.36
C ALA A 111 5.77 -1.95 9.40
N GLU A 112 6.38 -0.90 9.97
CA GLU A 112 7.42 -1.03 11.00
C GLU A 112 6.90 -1.70 12.27
N LEU A 113 5.72 -1.31 12.74
CA LEU A 113 5.17 -1.79 14.01
C LEU A 113 4.57 -3.20 13.91
N HIS A 114 3.96 -3.55 12.77
CA HIS A 114 3.10 -4.73 12.66
C HIS A 114 3.21 -5.47 11.32
N GLY A 115 3.95 -4.94 10.35
CA GLY A 115 3.87 -5.38 8.95
C GLY A 115 4.68 -6.62 8.59
N GLY A 116 5.42 -7.21 9.52
CA GLY A 116 6.27 -8.37 9.24
C GLY A 116 7.60 -8.00 8.58
N GLU A 117 8.20 -8.95 7.83
CA GLU A 117 9.60 -8.87 7.41
C GLU A 117 9.88 -7.90 6.25
N GLN A 118 8.91 -7.66 5.37
CA GLN A 118 9.13 -6.87 4.16
C GLN A 118 7.94 -5.98 3.80
N MET A 119 8.24 -4.79 3.27
CA MET A 119 7.27 -3.86 2.72
C MET A 119 7.38 -3.80 1.19
N CYS A 120 6.24 -3.73 0.53
CA CYS A 120 6.14 -3.52 -0.92
C CYS A 120 5.35 -2.23 -1.19
N SER A 121 5.97 -1.29 -1.90
CA SER A 121 5.35 -0.06 -2.38
C SER A 121 5.90 0.30 -3.76
N SER A 122 5.09 0.94 -4.59
CA SER A 122 5.52 1.57 -5.84
C SER A 122 5.69 3.09 -5.73
N ASP A 123 5.41 3.68 -4.57
CA ASP A 123 5.69 5.10 -4.30
C ASP A 123 7.13 5.28 -3.84
N LEU A 124 7.90 6.06 -4.59
CA LEU A 124 9.32 6.31 -4.31
C LEU A 124 9.54 6.97 -2.95
N ARG A 125 8.65 7.87 -2.50
CA ARG A 125 8.77 8.49 -1.18
C ARG A 125 8.60 7.50 -0.05
N VAL A 126 7.63 6.58 -0.19
CA VAL A 126 7.44 5.48 0.76
C VAL A 126 8.66 4.58 0.79
N CYS A 127 9.21 4.24 -0.39
CA CYS A 127 10.43 3.44 -0.49
C CYS A 127 11.63 4.14 0.15
N ASP A 128 11.83 5.43 -0.15
CA ASP A 128 12.94 6.22 0.40
C ASP A 128 12.83 6.34 1.93
N ALA A 129 11.64 6.63 2.46
CA ALA A 129 11.40 6.68 3.89
C ALA A 129 11.61 5.32 4.57
N SER A 130 11.12 4.24 3.96
CA SER A 130 11.29 2.88 4.46
C SER A 130 12.78 2.50 4.56
N ASN A 131 13.55 2.78 3.51
CA ASN A 131 15.00 2.57 3.52
C ASN A 131 15.68 3.44 4.58
N PHE A 132 15.27 4.70 4.73
CA PHE A 132 15.85 5.64 5.69
C PHE A 132 15.71 5.16 7.14
N ILE A 133 14.57 4.55 7.48
CA ILE A 133 14.34 4.00 8.83
C ILE A 133 14.75 2.53 8.98
N GLY A 134 15.29 1.90 7.93
CA GLY A 134 15.82 0.55 7.98
C GLY A 134 14.81 -0.59 7.76
N LEU A 135 13.64 -0.31 7.14
CA LEU A 135 12.72 -1.35 6.73
C LEU A 135 13.22 -2.09 5.48
N SER A 136 13.04 -3.41 5.49
CA SER A 136 13.31 -4.23 4.30
C SER A 136 12.24 -3.99 3.23
N LEU A 137 12.67 -3.65 2.01
CA LEU A 137 11.81 -3.49 0.86
C LEU A 137 11.90 -4.69 -0.09
N VAL A 138 10.76 -5.01 -0.69
CA VAL A 138 10.72 -5.95 -1.81
C VAL A 138 11.30 -5.30 -3.06
N ALA A 139 12.16 -6.02 -3.78
CA ALA A 139 12.65 -5.56 -5.06
C ALA A 139 11.51 -5.43 -6.07
N LEU A 140 11.30 -4.23 -6.59
CA LEU A 140 10.25 -3.98 -7.58
C LEU A 140 10.67 -4.48 -8.96
N PRO A 141 9.70 -4.88 -9.81
CA PRO A 141 9.98 -5.22 -11.19
C PRO A 141 10.55 -3.99 -11.90
N LYS A 142 11.65 -4.18 -12.62
CA LYS A 142 12.18 -3.13 -13.50
C LYS A 142 11.16 -2.91 -14.62
N THR A 143 10.52 -1.75 -14.62
CA THR A 143 9.75 -1.29 -15.79
C THR A 143 10.69 -1.21 -16.98
N LYS A 144 10.42 -2.00 -18.02
CA LYS A 144 11.10 -1.89 -19.31
C LYS A 144 10.64 -0.64 -20.02
#